data_938802fe86734c93dd7eb475faa9ce93
#
_entry.id   938802fe86734c93dd7eb475faa9ce93
#
_cell.length_a   1.000
_cell.length_b   1.000
_cell.length_c   1.000
_cell.angle_alpha   90.00
_cell.angle_beta   90.00
_cell.angle_gamma   90.00
#
_symmetry.space_group_name_H-M   'P 1'
#
loop_
_entity.id
_entity.type
_entity.pdbx_description
1 polymer ?
#
loop_
_entity_poly.entity_id
_entity_poly.type
_entity_poly.pdbx_seq_one_letter_code
_entity_poly.pdbx_strand_id
1 'polypeptide(L)'
;MADSITPSAGDMTSPVPEQPARGEPRLLMRGINKSFGAVRALTDVDFEVYPGEVVGLVGDNGAGKSTLIKAIAGVGPADSGEIFVEGQPVKITSPQVATRLGIETVYQDLALCDNLDVVANLFLGREEHTQALSLRENDMELRGLGVLRTLEVKIPSVRSLVASLSGGQRQSIAVAKAILRNARVVLLDEPTAALGVAQTRQVLNLILRLRDQGLAVVVISHNLADVFEVVDRVIVLRLGRRVATFDIKSTTPERVVAAITGAEFGELRSATTNGNGVSEGVTNNE
;
A
#
# COMPACT_ATOMS: atom_id res chain seq x y z
N MET A 1 -28.15 42.18 -41.40
CA MET A 1 -28.34 41.28 -40.24
C MET A 1 -27.49 40.03 -40.52
N ALA A 2 -26.35 39.96 -39.91
CA ALA A 2 -25.43 38.83 -40.00
C ALA A 2 -25.14 38.38 -38.57
N ASP A 3 -25.69 37.21 -38.20
CA ASP A 3 -25.48 36.57 -36.93
C ASP A 3 -24.09 35.94 -36.91
N SER A 4 -23.25 36.41 -36.01
CA SER A 4 -21.95 35.81 -35.70
C SER A 4 -22.12 34.68 -34.67
N ILE A 5 -21.93 33.47 -35.11
CA ILE A 5 -21.87 32.29 -34.25
C ILE A 5 -20.43 32.13 -33.76
N THR A 6 -20.20 32.36 -32.48
CA THR A 6 -18.96 32.04 -31.76
C THR A 6 -18.95 30.53 -31.41
N PRO A 7 -17.91 29.75 -31.73
CA PRO A 7 -17.83 28.39 -31.29
C PRO A 7 -17.39 28.33 -29.81
N SER A 8 -18.18 27.58 -29.02
CA SER A 8 -17.91 27.18 -27.64
C SER A 8 -16.61 26.40 -27.54
N ALA A 9 -15.77 26.77 -26.57
CA ALA A 9 -14.56 26.04 -26.20
C ALA A 9 -14.96 24.64 -25.63
N GLY A 10 -14.67 23.61 -26.42
CA GLY A 10 -14.88 22.24 -26.05
C GLY A 10 -13.95 21.83 -24.91
N ASP A 11 -14.56 21.24 -23.92
CA ASP A 11 -13.94 20.59 -22.76
C ASP A 11 -13.01 19.45 -23.24
N MET A 12 -11.69 19.69 -23.20
CA MET A 12 -10.67 18.70 -23.54
C MET A 12 -10.23 17.96 -22.26
N THR A 13 -11.15 17.23 -21.65
CA THR A 13 -10.78 16.16 -20.73
C THR A 13 -10.41 14.93 -21.56
N SER A 14 -9.09 14.72 -21.73
CA SER A 14 -8.60 13.46 -22.31
C SER A 14 -9.08 12.30 -21.47
N PRO A 15 -9.72 11.26 -22.05
CA PRO A 15 -10.15 10.10 -21.28
C PRO A 15 -8.91 9.38 -20.73
N VAL A 16 -8.87 9.22 -19.41
CA VAL A 16 -7.96 8.26 -18.75
C VAL A 16 -8.24 6.91 -19.39
N PRO A 17 -7.24 6.17 -19.89
CA PRO A 17 -7.46 4.88 -20.52
C PRO A 17 -8.20 3.96 -19.54
N GLU A 18 -9.36 3.47 -19.96
CA GLU A 18 -10.18 2.51 -19.24
C GLU A 18 -9.34 1.25 -18.99
N GLN A 19 -9.02 0.99 -17.74
CA GLN A 19 -8.33 -0.23 -17.34
C GLN A 19 -9.27 -1.42 -17.60
N PRO A 20 -8.73 -2.60 -18.04
CA PRO A 20 -9.55 -3.79 -18.24
C PRO A 20 -10.34 -4.06 -16.96
N ALA A 21 -11.61 -4.46 -17.10
CA ALA A 21 -12.56 -4.70 -16.01
C ALA A 21 -11.94 -5.65 -14.96
N ARG A 22 -11.26 -5.10 -13.98
CA ARG A 22 -10.83 -5.82 -12.78
C ARG A 22 -12.09 -5.99 -11.95
N GLY A 23 -12.33 -7.19 -11.39
CA GLY A 23 -13.49 -7.45 -10.55
C GLY A 23 -13.67 -6.41 -9.43
N GLU A 24 -14.51 -6.68 -8.47
CA GLU A 24 -14.75 -5.78 -7.34
C GLU A 24 -13.49 -5.63 -6.47
N PRO A 25 -13.07 -4.39 -6.10
CA PRO A 25 -11.92 -4.18 -5.24
C PRO A 25 -12.17 -4.73 -3.84
N ARG A 26 -11.13 -5.30 -3.22
CA ARG A 26 -11.18 -5.77 -1.85
C ARG A 26 -11.25 -4.59 -0.86
N LEU A 27 -10.51 -3.53 -1.17
CA LEU A 27 -10.54 -2.25 -0.46
C LEU A 27 -10.60 -1.14 -1.49
N LEU A 28 -11.54 -0.22 -1.33
CA LEU A 28 -11.70 0.98 -2.14
C LEU A 28 -11.84 2.19 -1.20
N MET A 29 -11.09 3.23 -1.47
CA MET A 29 -11.16 4.52 -0.78
C MET A 29 -11.37 5.61 -1.81
N ARG A 30 -12.28 6.54 -1.55
CA ARG A 30 -12.61 7.66 -2.44
C ARG A 30 -12.57 8.98 -1.68
N GLY A 31 -11.89 9.95 -2.28
CA GLY A 31 -11.86 11.32 -1.78
C GLY A 31 -11.31 11.46 -0.36
N ILE A 32 -10.32 10.66 0.03
CA ILE A 32 -9.80 10.62 1.39
C ILE A 32 -9.04 11.90 1.71
N ASN A 33 -9.47 12.55 2.79
CA ASN A 33 -8.81 13.73 3.35
C ASN A 33 -8.36 13.47 4.78
N LYS A 34 -7.18 13.99 5.14
CA LYS A 34 -6.63 13.94 6.49
C LYS A 34 -5.78 15.17 6.78
N SER A 35 -6.04 15.81 7.90
CA SER A 35 -5.28 16.99 8.37
C SER A 35 -4.76 16.77 9.78
N PHE A 36 -3.65 17.38 10.10
CA PHE A 36 -3.08 17.49 11.45
C PHE A 36 -2.84 18.97 11.74
N GLY A 37 -3.76 19.60 12.44
CA GLY A 37 -3.78 21.06 12.60
C GLY A 37 -3.84 21.76 11.23
N ALA A 38 -2.88 22.61 10.92
CA ALA A 38 -2.81 23.33 9.63
C ALA A 38 -2.22 22.50 8.47
N VAL A 39 -1.66 21.32 8.75
CA VAL A 39 -1.00 20.48 7.73
C VAL A 39 -2.02 19.51 7.12
N ARG A 40 -2.27 19.64 5.82
CA ARG A 40 -3.05 18.67 5.04
C ARG A 40 -2.14 17.53 4.62
N ALA A 41 -2.27 16.39 5.29
CA ALA A 41 -1.45 15.20 5.02
C ALA A 41 -1.99 14.36 3.87
N LEU A 42 -3.33 14.35 3.67
CA LEU A 42 -3.99 13.76 2.50
C LEU A 42 -5.05 14.74 1.98
N THR A 43 -5.14 14.84 0.67
CA THR A 43 -6.12 15.69 -0.02
C THR A 43 -6.67 14.95 -1.22
N ASP A 44 -7.96 14.59 -1.12
CA ASP A 44 -8.73 13.96 -2.21
C ASP A 44 -8.02 12.73 -2.78
N VAL A 45 -7.64 11.80 -1.90
CA VAL A 45 -6.89 10.60 -2.28
C VAL A 45 -7.84 9.45 -2.52
N ASP A 46 -7.80 8.91 -3.75
CA ASP A 46 -8.40 7.63 -4.08
C ASP A 46 -7.36 6.53 -3.99
N PHE A 47 -7.77 5.38 -3.49
CA PHE A 47 -6.94 4.19 -3.36
C PHE A 47 -7.78 2.94 -3.54
N GLU A 48 -7.28 1.97 -4.30
CA GLU A 48 -7.94 0.68 -4.45
C GLU A 48 -6.92 -0.45 -4.54
N VAL A 49 -7.30 -1.64 -4.05
CA VAL A 49 -6.56 -2.89 -4.21
C VAL A 49 -7.52 -4.05 -4.41
N TYR A 50 -7.17 -4.96 -5.30
CA TYR A 50 -8.00 -6.07 -5.73
C TYR A 50 -7.54 -7.40 -5.12
N PRO A 51 -8.43 -8.43 -5.04
CA PRO A 51 -8.04 -9.78 -4.66
C PRO A 51 -6.94 -10.32 -5.58
N GLY A 52 -5.90 -10.95 -4.99
CA GLY A 52 -4.78 -11.49 -5.77
C GLY A 52 -3.93 -10.42 -6.46
N GLU A 53 -3.89 -9.21 -5.93
CA GLU A 53 -3.07 -8.11 -6.44
C GLU A 53 -2.06 -7.65 -5.39
N VAL A 54 -0.85 -7.31 -5.84
CA VAL A 54 0.14 -6.57 -5.04
C VAL A 54 0.21 -5.14 -5.56
N VAL A 55 -0.13 -4.17 -4.72
CA VAL A 55 -0.02 -2.74 -5.02
C VAL A 55 1.17 -2.13 -4.27
N GLY A 56 2.08 -1.50 -4.99
CA GLY A 56 3.15 -0.68 -4.42
C GLY A 56 2.65 0.73 -4.14
N LEU A 57 2.77 1.20 -2.90
CA LEU A 57 2.50 2.59 -2.53
C LEU A 57 3.82 3.31 -2.34
N VAL A 58 4.17 4.15 -3.29
CA VAL A 58 5.46 4.86 -3.33
C VAL A 58 5.27 6.38 -3.30
N GLY A 59 6.36 7.10 -3.05
CA GLY A 59 6.38 8.55 -2.96
C GLY A 59 7.50 9.01 -2.03
N ASP A 60 7.83 10.28 -2.05
CA ASP A 60 8.86 10.86 -1.20
C ASP A 60 8.47 10.89 0.29
N ASN A 61 9.44 11.23 1.15
CA ASN A 61 9.16 11.47 2.56
C ASN A 61 8.16 12.62 2.71
N GLY A 62 7.16 12.42 3.57
CA GLY A 62 6.07 13.40 3.70
C GLY A 62 5.00 13.35 2.59
N ALA A 63 5.08 12.45 1.62
CA ALA A 63 4.09 12.31 0.54
C ALA A 63 2.69 11.88 1.01
N GLY A 64 2.53 11.42 2.27
CA GLY A 64 1.25 10.98 2.83
C GLY A 64 1.10 9.46 2.94
N LYS A 65 2.09 8.65 2.52
CA LYS A 65 2.02 7.18 2.54
C LYS A 65 1.63 6.61 3.90
N SER A 66 2.40 6.94 4.94
CA SER A 66 2.13 6.46 6.30
C SER A 66 0.80 6.98 6.86
N THR A 67 0.35 8.16 6.43
CA THR A 67 -0.97 8.69 6.82
C THR A 67 -2.09 7.88 6.18
N LEU A 68 -1.98 7.54 4.89
CA LEU A 68 -2.95 6.69 4.21
C LEU A 68 -3.03 5.30 4.86
N ILE A 69 -1.87 4.68 5.13
CA ILE A 69 -1.82 3.38 5.82
C ILE A 69 -2.45 3.46 7.21
N LYS A 70 -2.16 4.50 7.99
CA LYS A 70 -2.77 4.70 9.31
C LYS A 70 -4.30 4.88 9.21
N ALA A 71 -4.81 5.52 8.14
CA ALA A 71 -6.25 5.63 7.90
C ALA A 71 -6.87 4.25 7.60
N ILE A 72 -6.23 3.42 6.77
CA ILE A 72 -6.67 2.05 6.48
C ILE A 72 -6.57 1.16 7.72
N ALA A 73 -5.49 1.28 8.50
CA ALA A 73 -5.26 0.50 9.71
C ALA A 73 -6.11 0.93 10.91
N GLY A 74 -6.85 2.05 10.81
CA GLY A 74 -7.69 2.57 11.89
C GLY A 74 -6.93 3.24 13.04
N VAL A 75 -5.63 3.53 12.87
CA VAL A 75 -4.80 4.24 13.86
C VAL A 75 -5.01 5.76 13.78
N GLY A 76 -5.31 6.26 12.59
CA GLY A 76 -5.59 7.68 12.35
C GLY A 76 -6.71 7.81 11.33
N PRO A 77 -7.98 7.67 11.74
CA PRO A 77 -9.12 7.70 10.82
C PRO A 77 -9.10 8.94 9.91
N ALA A 78 -9.58 8.77 8.67
CA ALA A 78 -9.75 9.87 7.74
C ALA A 78 -10.72 10.90 8.29
N ASP A 79 -10.52 12.17 7.94
CA ASP A 79 -11.43 13.26 8.35
C ASP A 79 -12.68 13.29 7.46
N SER A 80 -12.51 12.94 6.17
CA SER A 80 -13.60 12.79 5.20
C SER A 80 -13.21 11.84 4.08
N GLY A 81 -14.19 11.45 3.27
CA GLY A 81 -14.08 10.48 2.20
C GLY A 81 -14.87 9.21 2.51
N GLU A 82 -14.89 8.29 1.59
CA GLU A 82 -15.63 7.03 1.69
C GLU A 82 -14.66 5.84 1.62
N ILE A 83 -14.93 4.82 2.42
CA ILE A 83 -14.16 3.57 2.44
C ILE A 83 -15.14 2.42 2.23
N PHE A 84 -14.79 1.53 1.32
CA PHE A 84 -15.55 0.31 1.03
C PHE A 84 -14.63 -0.90 1.19
N VAL A 85 -15.12 -1.93 1.84
CA VAL A 85 -14.47 -3.24 1.93
C VAL A 85 -15.43 -4.25 1.33
N GLU A 86 -14.99 -4.97 0.28
CA GLU A 86 -15.83 -5.90 -0.48
C GLU A 86 -17.16 -5.26 -0.90
N GLY A 87 -17.10 -4.05 -1.46
CA GLY A 87 -18.25 -3.28 -1.92
C GLY A 87 -19.13 -2.68 -0.83
N GLN A 88 -18.92 -3.02 0.45
CA GLN A 88 -19.72 -2.53 1.55
C GLN A 88 -19.11 -1.24 2.13
N PRO A 89 -19.88 -0.16 2.29
CA PRO A 89 -19.40 1.07 2.91
C PRO A 89 -19.11 0.83 4.39
N VAL A 90 -17.92 1.24 4.84
CA VAL A 90 -17.45 1.01 6.22
C VAL A 90 -16.84 2.26 6.81
N LYS A 91 -16.82 2.33 8.16
CA LYS A 91 -16.07 3.34 8.91
C LYS A 91 -14.98 2.66 9.73
N ILE A 92 -13.74 2.90 9.37
CA ILE A 92 -12.58 2.36 10.09
C ILE A 92 -12.17 3.36 11.17
N THR A 93 -12.64 3.14 12.39
CA THR A 93 -12.46 4.05 13.53
C THR A 93 -11.41 3.61 14.53
N SER A 94 -10.95 2.36 14.43
CA SER A 94 -9.92 1.79 15.28
C SER A 94 -9.25 0.58 14.63
N PRO A 95 -8.05 0.16 15.10
CA PRO A 95 -7.38 -1.05 14.62
C PRO A 95 -8.22 -2.31 14.78
N GLN A 96 -9.03 -2.40 15.84
CA GLN A 96 -9.92 -3.55 16.05
C GLN A 96 -11.02 -3.62 14.99
N VAL A 97 -11.48 -2.47 14.48
CA VAL A 97 -12.44 -2.43 13.36
C VAL A 97 -11.75 -2.89 12.08
N ALA A 98 -10.54 -2.39 11.77
CA ALA A 98 -9.76 -2.83 10.60
C ALA A 98 -9.56 -4.34 10.61
N THR A 99 -9.10 -4.91 11.73
CA THR A 99 -8.91 -6.36 11.88
C THR A 99 -10.21 -7.15 11.66
N ARG A 100 -11.36 -6.68 12.19
CA ARG A 100 -12.65 -7.35 11.94
C ARG A 100 -13.08 -7.33 10.49
N LEU A 101 -12.68 -6.32 9.74
CA LEU A 101 -12.89 -6.21 8.30
C LEU A 101 -11.87 -7.03 7.48
N GLY A 102 -10.96 -7.75 8.15
CA GLY A 102 -9.91 -8.54 7.49
C GLY A 102 -8.74 -7.70 6.98
N ILE A 103 -8.53 -6.50 7.53
CA ILE A 103 -7.39 -5.65 7.20
C ILE A 103 -6.34 -5.79 8.31
N GLU A 104 -5.17 -6.30 7.96
CA GLU A 104 -4.05 -6.47 8.89
C GLU A 104 -2.83 -5.68 8.40
N THR A 105 -2.11 -5.09 9.34
CA THR A 105 -0.91 -4.31 9.06
C THR A 105 0.29 -4.93 9.71
N VAL A 106 1.32 -5.18 8.91
CA VAL A 106 2.66 -5.55 9.38
C VAL A 106 3.52 -4.30 9.28
N TYR A 107 3.79 -3.70 10.42
CA TYR A 107 4.64 -2.51 10.52
C TYR A 107 6.11 -2.87 10.42
N GLN A 108 6.95 -1.88 10.15
CA GLN A 108 8.41 -2.01 10.14
C GLN A 108 8.94 -2.53 11.48
N ASP A 109 8.37 -2.07 12.61
CA ASP A 109 8.52 -2.73 13.91
C ASP A 109 7.48 -3.86 13.98
N LEU A 110 7.93 -5.08 13.84
CA LEU A 110 7.09 -6.28 13.64
C LEU A 110 6.15 -6.59 14.81
N ALA A 111 6.26 -5.86 15.92
CA ALA A 111 5.49 -6.07 17.15
C ALA A 111 5.52 -7.56 17.61
N LEU A 112 6.71 -8.12 17.58
CA LEU A 112 7.01 -9.46 18.10
C LEU A 112 7.72 -9.36 19.45
N CYS A 113 7.38 -10.28 20.36
CA CYS A 113 8.04 -10.40 21.65
C CYS A 113 9.24 -11.34 21.53
N ASP A 114 10.45 -10.80 21.65
CA ASP A 114 11.69 -11.56 21.48
C ASP A 114 11.88 -12.70 22.49
N ASN A 115 11.33 -12.55 23.69
CA ASN A 115 11.39 -13.51 24.79
C ASN A 115 10.30 -14.58 24.74
N LEU A 116 9.43 -14.57 23.75
CA LEU A 116 8.41 -15.59 23.54
C LEU A 116 8.79 -16.47 22.33
N ASP A 117 8.29 -17.70 22.33
CA ASP A 117 8.43 -18.59 21.18
C ASP A 117 7.52 -18.16 20.03
N VAL A 118 7.65 -18.82 18.88
CA VAL A 118 6.89 -18.51 17.67
C VAL A 118 5.40 -18.72 17.89
N VAL A 119 4.98 -19.81 18.54
CA VAL A 119 3.55 -20.10 18.78
C VAL A 119 2.94 -19.02 19.65
N ALA A 120 3.59 -18.67 20.76
CA ALA A 120 3.11 -17.61 21.64
C ALA A 120 2.99 -16.27 20.93
N ASN A 121 3.95 -15.91 20.04
CA ASN A 121 3.88 -14.69 19.24
C ASN A 121 2.74 -14.72 18.23
N LEU A 122 2.50 -15.84 17.56
CA LEU A 122 1.43 -15.99 16.58
C LEU A 122 0.04 -15.76 17.19
N PHE A 123 -0.17 -16.24 18.42
CA PHE A 123 -1.46 -16.17 19.09
C PHE A 123 -1.57 -15.09 20.17
N LEU A 124 -0.54 -14.27 20.35
CA LEU A 124 -0.50 -13.22 21.36
C LEU A 124 -1.73 -12.31 21.30
N GLY A 125 -2.47 -12.25 22.41
CA GLY A 125 -3.73 -11.51 22.55
C GLY A 125 -4.94 -12.18 21.90
N ARG A 126 -4.81 -13.44 21.45
CA ARG A 126 -5.87 -14.30 20.90
C ARG A 126 -5.60 -15.76 21.21
N GLU A 127 -5.08 -16.01 22.41
CA GLU A 127 -4.79 -17.34 22.88
C GLU A 127 -6.06 -18.18 22.94
N GLU A 128 -5.97 -19.44 22.51
CA GLU A 128 -7.09 -20.37 22.55
C GLU A 128 -7.16 -21.04 23.93
N HIS A 129 -8.33 -20.97 24.54
CA HIS A 129 -8.57 -21.51 25.86
C HIS A 129 -9.59 -22.65 25.83
N THR A 130 -9.44 -23.60 26.75
CA THR A 130 -10.50 -24.53 27.13
C THR A 130 -11.56 -23.83 27.98
N GLN A 131 -12.70 -24.50 28.23
CA GLN A 131 -13.72 -23.95 29.13
C GLN A 131 -13.17 -23.75 30.57
N ALA A 132 -12.11 -24.48 30.94
CA ALA A 132 -11.42 -24.37 32.23
C ALA A 132 -10.30 -23.28 32.22
N LEU A 133 -10.27 -22.39 31.20
CA LEU A 133 -9.27 -21.31 31.03
C LEU A 133 -7.82 -21.79 30.89
N SER A 134 -7.57 -23.08 30.65
CA SER A 134 -6.23 -23.55 30.29
C SER A 134 -5.97 -23.35 28.79
N LEU A 135 -4.72 -23.04 28.43
CA LEU A 135 -4.32 -22.83 27.05
C LEU A 135 -4.42 -24.13 26.23
N ARG A 136 -4.93 -24.01 24.99
CA ARG A 136 -4.96 -25.11 24.00
C ARG A 136 -3.66 -25.10 23.18
N GLU A 137 -2.53 -25.28 23.84
CA GLU A 137 -1.21 -25.12 23.22
C GLU A 137 -1.01 -26.01 21.99
N ASN A 138 -1.45 -27.27 22.05
CA ASN A 138 -1.32 -28.22 20.94
C ASN A 138 -2.11 -27.77 19.72
N ASP A 139 -3.32 -27.21 19.89
CA ASP A 139 -4.14 -26.74 18.80
C ASP A 139 -3.55 -25.47 18.19
N MET A 140 -3.06 -24.55 19.03
CA MET A 140 -2.34 -23.35 18.57
C MET A 140 -1.07 -23.73 17.79
N GLU A 141 -0.30 -24.70 18.26
CA GLU A 141 0.90 -25.20 17.59
C GLU A 141 0.57 -25.80 16.21
N LEU A 142 -0.43 -26.67 16.13
CA LEU A 142 -0.87 -27.29 14.88
C LEU A 142 -1.35 -26.23 13.86
N ARG A 143 -2.15 -25.27 14.31
CA ARG A 143 -2.62 -24.17 13.46
C ARG A 143 -1.47 -23.26 13.00
N GLY A 144 -0.57 -22.91 13.91
CA GLY A 144 0.63 -22.13 13.58
C GLY A 144 1.50 -22.82 12.53
N LEU A 145 1.78 -24.12 12.73
CA LEU A 145 2.50 -24.95 11.76
C LEU A 145 1.78 -25.01 10.41
N GLY A 146 0.45 -25.13 10.41
CA GLY A 146 -0.36 -25.12 9.17
C GLY A 146 -0.13 -23.86 8.37
N VAL A 147 -0.26 -22.68 8.98
CA VAL A 147 -0.04 -21.40 8.28
C VAL A 147 1.41 -21.24 7.82
N LEU A 148 2.38 -21.56 8.66
CA LEU A 148 3.79 -21.47 8.27
C LEU A 148 4.13 -22.38 7.09
N ARG A 149 3.54 -23.58 7.01
CA ARG A 149 3.67 -24.47 5.84
C ARG A 149 3.03 -23.89 4.58
N THR A 150 1.82 -23.36 4.68
CA THR A 150 1.12 -22.74 3.56
C THR A 150 1.93 -21.53 2.98
N LEU A 151 2.61 -20.80 3.84
CA LEU A 151 3.51 -19.71 3.46
C LEU A 151 4.94 -20.19 3.11
N GLU A 152 5.22 -21.49 3.18
CA GLU A 152 6.54 -22.10 2.99
C GLU A 152 7.64 -21.46 3.85
N VAL A 153 7.29 -21.03 5.05
CA VAL A 153 8.23 -20.42 6.00
C VAL A 153 9.08 -21.50 6.66
N LYS A 154 10.39 -21.38 6.53
CA LYS A 154 11.36 -22.29 7.14
C LYS A 154 11.92 -21.69 8.41
N ILE A 155 11.56 -22.29 9.55
CA ILE A 155 12.10 -21.97 10.88
C ILE A 155 12.63 -23.24 11.54
N PRO A 156 13.60 -23.13 12.48
CA PRO A 156 14.15 -24.31 13.15
C PRO A 156 13.10 -25.09 13.94
N SER A 157 12.28 -24.40 14.73
CA SER A 157 11.17 -24.94 15.50
C SER A 157 10.16 -23.84 15.80
N VAL A 158 8.88 -24.18 15.91
CA VAL A 158 7.84 -23.24 16.37
C VAL A 158 7.96 -22.93 17.86
N ARG A 159 8.76 -23.70 18.61
CA ARG A 159 9.12 -23.45 19.99
C ARG A 159 10.45 -22.69 20.16
N SER A 160 11.09 -22.28 19.05
CA SER A 160 12.24 -21.39 19.10
C SER A 160 11.82 -20.00 19.55
N LEU A 161 12.65 -19.36 20.40
CA LEU A 161 12.45 -17.96 20.77
C LEU A 161 12.62 -17.08 19.55
N VAL A 162 11.78 -16.05 19.40
CA VAL A 162 11.83 -15.10 18.28
C VAL A 162 13.17 -14.37 18.23
N ALA A 163 13.80 -14.11 19.41
CA ALA A 163 15.14 -13.53 19.47
C ALA A 163 16.20 -14.31 18.68
N SER A 164 16.07 -15.64 18.54
CA SER A 164 17.04 -16.50 17.84
C SER A 164 16.85 -16.54 16.32
N LEU A 165 15.81 -15.91 15.78
CA LEU A 165 15.45 -15.98 14.39
C LEU A 165 16.08 -14.85 13.57
N SER A 166 16.34 -15.13 12.28
CA SER A 166 16.78 -14.11 11.34
C SER A 166 15.69 -13.05 11.07
N GLY A 167 16.08 -11.86 10.60
CA GLY A 167 15.13 -10.79 10.26
C GLY A 167 14.05 -11.26 9.28
N GLY A 168 14.41 -11.99 8.20
CA GLY A 168 13.44 -12.53 7.26
C GLY A 168 12.49 -13.58 7.87
N GLN A 169 12.96 -14.40 8.83
CA GLN A 169 12.10 -15.32 9.57
C GLN A 169 11.15 -14.56 10.50
N ARG A 170 11.63 -13.54 11.20
CA ARG A 170 10.76 -12.66 12.02
C ARG A 170 9.68 -11.99 11.20
N GLN A 171 10.06 -11.44 10.02
CA GLN A 171 9.11 -10.86 9.07
C GLN A 171 8.05 -11.89 8.66
N SER A 172 8.47 -13.12 8.34
CA SER A 172 7.56 -14.18 7.95
C SER A 172 6.58 -14.56 9.08
N ILE A 173 7.01 -14.52 10.35
CA ILE A 173 6.14 -14.76 11.50
C ILE A 173 5.12 -13.64 11.67
N ALA A 174 5.53 -12.36 11.50
CA ALA A 174 4.61 -11.24 11.58
C ALA A 174 3.52 -11.32 10.49
N VAL A 175 3.89 -11.75 9.28
CA VAL A 175 2.93 -12.02 8.19
C VAL A 175 2.04 -13.24 8.52
N ALA A 176 2.60 -14.33 9.04
CA ALA A 176 1.82 -15.51 9.43
C ALA A 176 0.78 -15.17 10.52
N LYS A 177 1.11 -14.26 11.44
CA LYS A 177 0.19 -13.73 12.44
C LYS A 177 -1.01 -13.02 11.79
N ALA A 178 -0.79 -12.23 10.72
CA ALA A 178 -1.87 -11.59 9.96
C ALA A 178 -2.78 -12.63 9.30
N ILE A 179 -2.21 -13.69 8.71
CA ILE A 179 -2.99 -14.77 8.07
C ILE A 179 -3.84 -15.54 9.10
N LEU A 180 -3.29 -15.84 10.27
CA LEU A 180 -4.05 -16.47 11.36
C LEU A 180 -5.26 -15.64 11.81
N ARG A 181 -5.24 -14.32 11.55
CA ARG A 181 -6.35 -13.41 11.81
C ARG A 181 -7.35 -13.29 10.67
N ASN A 182 -7.27 -14.19 9.67
CA ASN A 182 -8.11 -14.20 8.48
C ASN A 182 -8.00 -12.91 7.68
N ALA A 183 -6.79 -12.40 7.51
CA ALA A 183 -6.54 -11.24 6.69
C ALA A 183 -7.04 -11.47 5.25
N ARG A 184 -7.65 -10.44 4.67
CA ARG A 184 -8.05 -10.34 3.26
C ARG A 184 -7.25 -9.25 2.56
N VAL A 185 -6.88 -8.23 3.33
CA VAL A 185 -5.98 -7.14 2.93
C VAL A 185 -4.80 -7.13 3.88
N VAL A 186 -3.58 -7.20 3.35
CA VAL A 186 -2.34 -7.17 4.12
C VAL A 186 -1.55 -5.92 3.72
N LEU A 187 -1.31 -5.04 4.68
CA LEU A 187 -0.46 -3.87 4.50
C LEU A 187 0.93 -4.19 5.05
N LEU A 188 1.95 -4.02 4.23
CA LEU A 188 3.35 -4.27 4.59
C LEU A 188 4.12 -2.95 4.53
N ASP A 189 4.50 -2.43 5.69
CA ASP A 189 5.22 -1.16 5.81
C ASP A 189 6.73 -1.44 5.88
N GLU A 190 7.46 -1.08 4.81
CA GLU A 190 8.91 -1.28 4.64
C GLU A 190 9.37 -2.73 4.93
N PRO A 191 8.76 -3.75 4.30
CA PRO A 191 8.95 -5.15 4.69
C PRO A 191 10.36 -5.69 4.50
N THR A 192 11.18 -5.04 3.69
CA THR A 192 12.56 -5.44 3.37
C THR A 192 13.61 -4.53 4.02
N ALA A 193 13.19 -3.52 4.79
CA ALA A 193 14.10 -2.60 5.43
C ALA A 193 15.09 -3.32 6.38
N ALA A 194 16.35 -2.95 6.29
CA ALA A 194 17.45 -3.47 7.11
C ALA A 194 17.67 -5.01 7.00
N LEU A 195 17.20 -5.63 5.92
CA LEU A 195 17.43 -7.05 5.63
C LEU A 195 18.62 -7.24 4.67
N GLY A 196 19.35 -8.33 4.83
CA GLY A 196 20.37 -8.75 3.87
C GLY A 196 19.72 -9.38 2.62
N VAL A 197 20.48 -9.49 1.53
CA VAL A 197 19.99 -9.93 0.20
C VAL A 197 19.18 -11.23 0.25
N ALA A 198 19.67 -12.26 0.95
CA ALA A 198 18.96 -13.55 1.06
C ALA A 198 17.66 -13.43 1.83
N GLN A 199 17.60 -12.59 2.85
CA GLN A 199 16.40 -12.34 3.66
C GLN A 199 15.37 -11.52 2.89
N THR A 200 15.81 -10.50 2.14
CA THR A 200 14.97 -9.72 1.22
C THR A 200 14.27 -10.66 0.23
N ARG A 201 15.03 -11.55 -0.42
CA ARG A 201 14.48 -12.53 -1.35
C ARG A 201 13.40 -13.42 -0.71
N GLN A 202 13.60 -13.85 0.53
CA GLN A 202 12.59 -14.63 1.28
C GLN A 202 11.30 -13.85 1.48
N VAL A 203 11.41 -12.56 1.84
CA VAL A 203 10.24 -11.69 2.06
C VAL A 203 9.52 -11.38 0.75
N LEU A 204 10.24 -11.10 -0.34
CA LEU A 204 9.63 -10.88 -1.66
C LEU A 204 8.86 -12.12 -2.15
N ASN A 205 9.46 -13.31 -2.01
CA ASN A 205 8.76 -14.56 -2.32
C ASN A 205 7.51 -14.77 -1.44
N LEU A 206 7.56 -14.38 -0.17
CA LEU A 206 6.40 -14.45 0.73
C LEU A 206 5.27 -13.52 0.24
N ILE A 207 5.58 -12.30 -0.20
CA ILE A 207 4.61 -11.36 -0.77
C ILE A 207 3.90 -11.96 -1.99
N LEU A 208 4.66 -12.58 -2.90
CA LEU A 208 4.09 -13.25 -4.07
C LEU A 208 3.15 -14.40 -3.66
N ARG A 209 3.51 -15.19 -2.63
CA ARG A 209 2.62 -16.26 -2.13
C ARG A 209 1.32 -15.72 -1.53
N LEU A 210 1.36 -14.60 -0.83
CA LEU A 210 0.13 -13.96 -0.34
C LEU A 210 -0.81 -13.59 -1.48
N ARG A 211 -0.27 -12.99 -2.55
CA ARG A 211 -1.00 -12.69 -3.78
C ARG A 211 -1.61 -13.95 -4.39
N ASP A 212 -0.81 -15.01 -4.55
CA ASP A 212 -1.22 -16.26 -5.19
C ASP A 212 -2.30 -16.99 -4.38
N GLN A 213 -2.40 -16.72 -3.07
CA GLN A 213 -3.50 -17.16 -2.21
C GLN A 213 -4.75 -16.26 -2.31
N GLY A 214 -4.76 -15.27 -3.19
CA GLY A 214 -5.90 -14.39 -3.43
C GLY A 214 -6.03 -13.22 -2.45
N LEU A 215 -5.00 -12.96 -1.62
CA LEU A 215 -5.01 -11.78 -0.77
C LEU A 215 -4.75 -10.51 -1.56
N ALA A 216 -5.32 -9.41 -1.11
CA ALA A 216 -4.94 -8.08 -1.55
C ALA A 216 -3.75 -7.60 -0.73
N VAL A 217 -2.63 -7.29 -1.37
CA VAL A 217 -1.40 -6.92 -0.67
C VAL A 217 -1.00 -5.50 -1.04
N VAL A 218 -0.69 -4.68 -0.04
CA VAL A 218 -0.15 -3.32 -0.23
C VAL A 218 1.25 -3.28 0.34
N VAL A 219 2.22 -2.95 -0.49
CA VAL A 219 3.63 -2.82 -0.10
C VAL A 219 4.03 -1.35 -0.12
N ILE A 220 4.44 -0.84 1.03
CA ILE A 220 5.07 0.47 1.12
C ILE A 220 6.56 0.24 1.17
N SER A 221 7.29 0.81 0.23
CA SER A 221 8.75 0.77 0.24
C SER A 221 9.32 2.00 -0.47
N HIS A 222 10.50 2.41 -0.05
CA HIS A 222 11.33 3.38 -0.72
C HIS A 222 12.34 2.69 -1.68
N ASN A 223 12.49 1.37 -1.59
CA ASN A 223 13.32 0.59 -2.49
C ASN A 223 12.52 0.17 -3.73
N LEU A 224 12.64 0.93 -4.81
CA LEU A 224 11.92 0.65 -6.06
C LEU A 224 12.33 -0.68 -6.69
N ALA A 225 13.56 -1.16 -6.52
CA ALA A 225 13.99 -2.44 -7.07
C ALA A 225 13.16 -3.60 -6.48
N ASP A 226 12.98 -3.61 -5.15
CA ASP A 226 12.14 -4.61 -4.47
C ASP A 226 10.66 -4.47 -4.90
N VAL A 227 10.16 -3.21 -5.03
CA VAL A 227 8.80 -2.94 -5.47
C VAL A 227 8.56 -3.51 -6.86
N PHE A 228 9.45 -3.19 -7.83
CA PHE A 228 9.31 -3.65 -9.21
C PHE A 228 9.37 -5.17 -9.36
N GLU A 229 9.94 -5.88 -8.40
CA GLU A 229 10.02 -7.34 -8.44
C GLU A 229 8.70 -8.03 -8.08
N VAL A 230 7.87 -7.43 -7.23
CA VAL A 230 6.71 -8.14 -6.66
C VAL A 230 5.36 -7.50 -6.93
N VAL A 231 5.30 -6.21 -7.31
CA VAL A 231 4.03 -5.53 -7.48
C VAL A 231 3.43 -5.71 -8.88
N ASP A 232 2.12 -5.71 -8.96
CA ASP A 232 1.38 -5.67 -10.22
C ASP A 232 1.17 -4.24 -10.68
N ARG A 233 1.02 -3.30 -9.72
CA ARG A 233 0.70 -1.90 -9.96
C ARG A 233 1.36 -1.00 -8.90
N VAL A 234 1.76 0.21 -9.32
CA VAL A 234 2.32 1.23 -8.42
C VAL A 234 1.40 2.43 -8.36
N ILE A 235 1.07 2.86 -7.14
CA ILE A 235 0.37 4.12 -6.86
C ILE A 235 1.39 5.10 -6.29
N VAL A 236 1.51 6.27 -6.92
CA VAL A 236 2.44 7.32 -6.51
C VAL A 236 1.69 8.39 -5.74
N LEU A 237 2.11 8.61 -4.49
CA LEU A 237 1.68 9.75 -3.69
C LEU A 237 2.75 10.85 -3.74
N ARG A 238 2.29 12.09 -3.87
CA ARG A 238 3.12 13.28 -3.78
C ARG A 238 2.33 14.42 -3.14
N LEU A 239 2.90 15.05 -2.11
CA LEU A 239 2.28 16.18 -1.38
C LEU A 239 0.83 15.90 -0.95
N GLY A 240 0.59 14.70 -0.43
CA GLY A 240 -0.73 14.28 0.06
C GLY A 240 -1.76 13.96 -1.02
N ARG A 241 -1.37 13.81 -2.29
CA ARG A 241 -2.27 13.48 -3.42
C ARG A 241 -1.77 12.27 -4.19
N ARG A 242 -2.69 11.50 -4.77
CA ARG A 242 -2.37 10.50 -5.79
C ARG A 242 -2.07 11.24 -7.11
N VAL A 243 -0.83 11.17 -7.57
CA VAL A 243 -0.39 11.87 -8.79
C VAL A 243 -0.29 10.95 -9.99
N ALA A 244 -0.07 9.66 -9.77
CA ALA A 244 0.00 8.69 -10.86
C ALA A 244 -0.35 7.28 -10.36
N THR A 245 -0.76 6.43 -11.32
CA THR A 245 -0.89 4.98 -11.15
C THR A 245 -0.29 4.32 -12.37
N PHE A 246 0.62 3.37 -12.15
CA PHE A 246 1.31 2.66 -13.22
C PHE A 246 1.07 1.16 -13.11
N ASP A 247 0.76 0.51 -14.21
CA ASP A 247 0.87 -0.94 -14.33
C ASP A 247 2.35 -1.29 -14.52
N ILE A 248 2.86 -2.23 -13.73
CA ILE A 248 4.29 -2.55 -13.70
C ILE A 248 4.80 -3.09 -15.04
N LYS A 249 3.93 -3.77 -15.80
CA LYS A 249 4.27 -4.36 -17.11
C LYS A 249 4.44 -3.32 -18.20
N SER A 250 3.92 -2.10 -18.00
CA SER A 250 3.90 -1.02 -19.01
C SER A 250 4.67 0.23 -18.58
N THR A 251 5.40 0.17 -17.46
CA THR A 251 6.17 1.31 -16.93
C THR A 251 7.63 0.94 -16.66
N THR A 252 8.43 1.96 -16.37
CA THR A 252 9.83 1.80 -15.98
C THR A 252 10.10 2.49 -14.63
N PRO A 253 11.16 2.10 -13.90
CA PRO A 253 11.54 2.76 -12.66
C PRO A 253 11.73 4.28 -12.82
N GLU A 254 12.31 4.72 -13.95
CA GLU A 254 12.56 6.14 -14.23
C GLU A 254 11.27 6.95 -14.29
N ARG A 255 10.21 6.41 -14.91
CA ARG A 255 8.90 7.06 -14.98
C ARG A 255 8.26 7.18 -13.60
N VAL A 256 8.38 6.14 -12.78
CA VAL A 256 7.89 6.18 -11.39
C VAL A 256 8.66 7.22 -10.57
N VAL A 257 10.00 7.29 -10.72
CA VAL A 257 10.84 8.32 -10.07
C VAL A 257 10.44 9.72 -10.54
N ALA A 258 10.24 9.93 -11.85
CA ALA A 258 9.79 11.21 -12.40
C ALA A 258 8.45 11.66 -11.79
N ALA A 259 7.50 10.74 -11.61
CA ALA A 259 6.22 11.04 -10.94
C ALA A 259 6.40 11.36 -9.44
N ILE A 260 7.30 10.65 -8.72
CA ILE A 260 7.62 10.92 -7.31
C ILE A 260 8.20 12.33 -7.15
N THR A 261 9.18 12.68 -7.98
CA THR A 261 9.87 13.99 -7.93
C THR A 261 9.05 15.13 -8.53
N GLY A 262 8.10 14.80 -9.42
CA GLY A 262 7.30 15.77 -10.18
C GLY A 262 7.99 16.29 -11.43
N ALA A 263 9.04 15.63 -11.92
CA ALA A 263 9.76 16.01 -13.13
C ALA A 263 8.86 15.93 -14.38
N GLU A 264 7.98 14.94 -14.48
CA GLU A 264 6.98 14.82 -15.57
C GLU A 264 6.00 16.01 -15.63
N PHE A 265 5.73 16.68 -14.51
CA PHE A 265 4.84 17.85 -14.45
C PHE A 265 5.57 19.18 -14.77
N GLY A 266 6.91 19.18 -14.76
CA GLY A 266 7.75 20.34 -15.11
C GLY A 266 7.79 20.60 -16.61
N GLU A 267 7.84 19.56 -17.44
CA GLU A 267 7.91 19.68 -18.90
C GLU A 267 6.60 20.20 -19.51
N LEU A 268 5.45 19.83 -18.95
CA LEU A 268 4.15 20.36 -19.39
C LEU A 268 3.97 21.86 -19.10
N ARG A 269 4.56 22.38 -18.02
CA ARG A 269 4.53 23.82 -17.71
C ARG A 269 5.49 24.63 -18.58
N SER A 270 6.64 24.10 -18.96
CA SER A 270 7.59 24.79 -19.84
C SER A 270 7.11 24.85 -21.29
N ALA A 271 6.37 23.85 -21.76
CA ALA A 271 5.79 23.84 -23.10
C ALA A 271 4.66 24.88 -23.28
N THR A 272 3.94 25.23 -22.20
CA THR A 272 2.83 26.22 -22.27
C THR A 272 3.32 27.66 -22.16
N THR A 273 4.56 27.91 -21.69
CA THR A 273 5.09 29.27 -21.51
C THR A 273 5.87 29.79 -22.73
N ASN A 274 6.26 28.91 -23.67
CA ASN A 274 7.01 29.30 -24.88
C ASN A 274 6.15 29.62 -26.11
N GLY A 275 4.82 29.76 -25.95
CA GLY A 275 3.86 30.00 -27.06
C GLY A 275 3.50 31.45 -27.33
N ASN A 276 3.96 32.44 -26.55
CA ASN A 276 3.63 33.85 -26.77
C ASN A 276 4.89 34.74 -26.85
N GLY A 277 5.72 34.51 -27.86
CA GLY A 277 6.76 35.45 -28.28
C GLY A 277 6.21 36.37 -29.35
N VAL A 278 5.72 37.54 -28.98
CA VAL A 278 5.34 38.61 -29.88
C VAL A 278 6.60 39.10 -30.57
N SER A 279 6.62 39.02 -31.89
CA SER A 279 7.58 39.69 -32.77
C SER A 279 7.26 41.17 -32.83
N GLU A 280 7.98 42.01 -32.08
CA GLU A 280 8.02 43.46 -32.39
C GLU A 280 9.19 43.72 -33.34
N GLY A 281 8.80 44.16 -34.53
CA GLY A 281 9.72 44.63 -35.57
C GLY A 281 10.36 45.95 -35.16
N VAL A 282 11.70 45.99 -35.22
CA VAL A 282 12.47 47.21 -35.12
C VAL A 282 12.63 47.75 -36.56
N THR A 283 11.92 48.84 -36.86
CA THR A 283 12.22 49.70 -38.02
C THR A 283 13.35 50.65 -37.63
N ASN A 284 14.48 50.50 -38.29
CA ASN A 284 15.52 51.54 -38.34
C ASN A 284 15.03 52.71 -39.22
N ASN A 285 15.14 53.92 -38.69
CA ASN A 285 15.36 55.13 -39.55
C ASN A 285 16.21 56.12 -38.75
N GLU A 286 17.32 56.51 -39.41
CA GLU A 286 18.25 57.63 -39.24
C GLU A 286 19.12 57.70 -37.99
#